data_96fc080288d9692670ed834362a0e8cd
#
_entry.id   96fc080288d9692670ed834362a0e8cd
#
_cell.length_a   1.000
_cell.length_b   1.000
_cell.length_c   1.000
_cell.angle_alpha   90.00
_cell.angle_beta   90.00
_cell.angle_gamma   90.00
#
_symmetry.space_group_name_H-M   'P 1'
#
loop_
_entity.id
_entity.type
_entity.pdbx_description
1 polymer ?
#
loop_
_entity_poly.entity_id
_entity_poly.type
_entity_poly.pdbx_seq_one_letter_code
_entity_poly.pdbx_strand_id
1 'polypeptide(L)'
;AQTVCFEYPQLFSIGYLRQEIRLEIGPIAEWTPSHKKNIRSYVSATFPEIVEDDTSEIRTVDMERTFWEKTTILHKIANRDISKQFPPRYSRHYYDLYCMYNSEVRQRAYDNSELLERDVAFKKKFYYAKGAGYDTAAIGTMRLMPQKDDIDKLKNDYLHMHNMLYGEIPEFEDIISDIKKLED
;
A
#
# COMPACT_ATOMS: atom_id res chain seq x y z
N ALA A 1 14.20 -6.45 -11.04
CA ALA A 1 14.51 -5.26 -10.24
C ALA A 1 15.91 -5.41 -9.65
N GLN A 2 16.68 -4.32 -9.62
CA GLN A 2 17.94 -4.26 -8.88
C GLN A 2 17.63 -3.62 -7.53
N THR A 3 18.19 -4.18 -6.46
CA THR A 3 18.01 -3.65 -5.11
C THR A 3 19.34 -3.17 -4.58
N VAL A 4 19.40 -1.93 -4.12
CA VAL A 4 20.55 -1.37 -3.41
C VAL A 4 20.12 -1.18 -1.96
N CYS A 5 20.91 -1.72 -1.02
CA CYS A 5 20.65 -1.63 0.40
C CYS A 5 21.70 -0.72 1.06
N PHE A 6 21.23 0.20 1.89
CA PHE A 6 22.07 1.05 2.71
C PHE A 6 21.78 0.73 4.19
N GLU A 7 22.76 0.17 4.88
CA GLU A 7 22.68 -0.05 6.31
C GLU A 7 22.97 1.28 7.04
N TYR A 8 22.25 1.52 8.13
CA TYR A 8 22.47 2.66 9.01
C TYR A 8 22.75 2.21 10.45
N PRO A 9 23.43 3.03 11.27
CA PRO A 9 23.72 2.67 12.66
C PRO A 9 22.44 2.34 13.42
N GLN A 10 22.44 1.16 14.05
CA GLN A 10 21.30 0.69 14.82
C GLN A 10 21.38 1.24 16.25
N LEU A 11 20.48 2.17 16.57
CA LEU A 11 20.32 2.69 17.95
C LEU A 11 19.22 1.93 18.70
N PHE A 12 18.23 1.43 17.99
CA PHE A 12 17.08 0.70 18.54
C PHE A 12 16.77 -0.52 17.67
N SER A 13 16.31 -1.61 18.29
CA SER A 13 15.84 -2.79 17.56
C SER A 13 14.31 -2.82 17.60
N ILE A 14 13.69 -2.72 16.41
CA ILE A 14 12.26 -2.91 16.23
C ILE A 14 12.11 -4.13 15.31
N GLY A 15 11.61 -5.23 15.84
CA GLY A 15 11.58 -6.52 15.14
C GLY A 15 10.84 -6.54 13.79
N TYR A 16 9.93 -5.61 13.56
CA TYR A 16 9.20 -5.49 12.30
C TYR A 16 9.96 -4.65 11.26
N LEU A 17 10.80 -3.70 11.68
CA LEU A 17 11.57 -2.82 10.79
C LEU A 17 12.92 -3.44 10.43
N ARG A 18 13.28 -3.34 9.17
CA ARG A 18 14.64 -3.64 8.72
C ARG A 18 15.54 -2.45 9.02
N GLN A 19 16.77 -2.72 9.46
CA GLN A 19 17.78 -1.70 9.74
C GLN A 19 18.53 -1.28 8.46
N GLU A 20 17.79 -1.15 7.37
CA GLU A 20 18.34 -0.80 6.06
C GLU A 20 17.36 0.08 5.26
N ILE A 21 17.89 1.01 4.52
CA ILE A 21 17.17 1.70 3.45
C ILE A 21 17.35 0.86 2.19
N ARG A 22 16.24 0.44 1.60
CA ARG A 22 16.23 -0.38 0.41
C ARG A 22 15.70 0.40 -0.78
N LEU A 23 16.55 0.59 -1.79
CA LEU A 23 16.15 1.15 -3.08
C LEU A 23 15.91 0.03 -4.07
N GLU A 24 14.67 -0.14 -4.49
CA GLU A 24 14.28 -1.09 -5.52
C GLU A 24 14.14 -0.35 -6.85
N ILE A 25 15.08 -0.60 -7.77
CA ILE A 25 15.14 0.06 -9.06
C ILE A 25 14.70 -0.94 -10.13
N GLY A 26 13.62 -0.63 -10.84
CA GLY A 26 13.10 -1.50 -11.89
C GLY A 26 12.54 -0.71 -13.07
N PRO A 27 12.68 -1.25 -14.30
CA PRO A 27 12.16 -0.61 -15.51
C PRO A 27 10.64 -0.78 -15.66
N ILE A 28 10.02 -1.70 -14.87
CA ILE A 28 8.62 -2.03 -14.98
C ILE A 28 7.88 -1.38 -13.81
N ALA A 29 7.44 -0.15 -14.02
CA ALA A 29 6.55 0.55 -13.10
C ALA A 29 5.59 1.42 -13.92
N GLU A 30 4.31 1.37 -13.61
CA GLU A 30 3.38 2.37 -14.11
C GLU A 30 3.41 3.57 -13.17
N TRP A 31 4.04 4.64 -13.62
CA TRP A 31 4.31 5.84 -12.83
C TRP A 31 3.43 7.04 -13.20
N THR A 32 2.38 6.82 -13.98
CA THR A 32 1.45 7.86 -14.41
C THR A 32 0.03 7.58 -13.93
N PRO A 33 -0.72 8.60 -13.49
CA PRO A 33 -0.28 9.99 -13.34
C PRO A 33 0.70 10.21 -12.18
N SER A 34 1.59 11.19 -12.31
CA SER A 34 2.57 11.55 -11.31
C SER A 34 2.92 13.02 -11.37
N HIS A 35 3.17 13.64 -10.22
CA HIS A 35 3.52 15.04 -10.09
C HIS A 35 4.75 15.21 -9.20
N LYS A 36 5.44 16.33 -9.37
CA LYS A 36 6.52 16.72 -8.47
C LYS A 36 5.94 17.15 -7.13
N LYS A 37 6.49 16.62 -6.04
CA LYS A 37 6.12 16.93 -4.66
C LYS A 37 7.37 17.28 -3.88
N ASN A 38 7.27 18.32 -3.05
CA ASN A 38 8.28 18.61 -2.07
C ASN A 38 8.10 17.69 -0.87
N ILE A 39 9.13 16.90 -0.57
CA ILE A 39 9.17 15.98 0.56
C ILE A 39 10.12 16.54 1.60
N ARG A 40 9.68 16.56 2.83
CA ARG A 40 10.44 16.97 4.00
C ARG A 40 10.45 15.85 5.03
N SER A 41 11.59 15.69 5.72
CA SER A 41 11.67 14.66 6.76
C SER A 41 10.82 15.01 7.99
N TYR A 42 10.35 13.99 8.71
CA TYR A 42 9.69 14.21 10.01
C TYR A 42 10.62 14.85 11.03
N VAL A 43 11.94 14.56 10.94
CA VAL A 43 12.95 15.13 11.84
C VAL A 43 13.01 16.64 11.65
N SER A 44 13.12 17.14 10.43
CA SER A 44 13.15 18.59 10.18
C SER A 44 11.82 19.28 10.46
N ALA A 45 10.70 18.57 10.30
CA ALA A 45 9.39 19.09 10.71
C ALA A 45 9.24 19.23 12.23
N THR A 46 9.88 18.33 13.00
CA THR A 46 9.82 18.32 14.47
C THR A 46 10.90 19.20 15.12
N PHE A 47 12.07 19.28 14.51
CA PHE A 47 13.25 19.98 15.02
C PHE A 47 13.83 20.96 13.98
N PRO A 48 13.07 21.98 13.58
CA PRO A 48 13.49 22.90 12.50
C PRO A 48 14.72 23.74 12.88
N GLU A 49 15.03 23.87 14.16
CA GLU A 49 16.19 24.58 14.67
C GLU A 49 17.51 23.78 14.59
N ILE A 50 17.44 22.46 14.39
CA ILE A 50 18.61 21.57 14.34
C ILE A 50 18.89 21.14 12.91
N VAL A 51 17.86 20.96 12.11
CA VAL A 51 17.97 20.47 10.74
C VAL A 51 17.66 21.60 9.78
N GLU A 52 18.68 22.06 9.03
CA GLU A 52 18.51 22.99 7.93
C GLU A 52 17.59 22.38 6.86
N ASP A 53 17.16 23.21 5.92
CA ASP A 53 16.20 22.82 4.87
C ASP A 53 16.60 21.50 4.18
N ASP A 54 15.85 20.43 4.48
CA ASP A 54 16.00 19.09 3.92
C ASP A 54 14.92 18.80 2.86
N THR A 55 14.28 19.84 2.34
CA THR A 55 13.23 19.70 1.34
C THR A 55 13.80 19.20 0.02
N SER A 56 13.26 18.09 -0.47
CA SER A 56 13.62 17.50 -1.75
C SER A 56 12.43 17.45 -2.68
N GLU A 57 12.58 17.93 -3.92
CA GLU A 57 11.56 17.78 -4.96
C GLU A 57 11.67 16.39 -5.58
N ILE A 58 10.63 15.56 -5.40
CA ILE A 58 10.58 14.19 -5.92
C ILE A 58 9.33 14.01 -6.77
N ARG A 59 9.46 13.33 -7.91
CA ARG A 59 8.32 12.90 -8.69
C ARG A 59 7.64 11.72 -8.01
N THR A 60 6.41 11.90 -7.61
CA THR A 60 5.60 10.89 -6.91
C THR A 60 4.39 10.49 -7.74
N VAL A 61 4.01 9.23 -7.67
CA VAL A 61 2.76 8.72 -8.25
C VAL A 61 1.59 9.34 -7.48
N ASP A 62 0.52 9.69 -8.18
CA ASP A 62 -0.66 10.30 -7.56
C ASP A 62 -1.39 9.30 -6.66
N MET A 63 -2.02 9.82 -5.61
CA MET A 63 -2.68 8.99 -4.61
C MET A 63 -3.87 8.22 -5.17
N GLU A 64 -4.60 8.78 -6.15
CA GLU A 64 -5.69 8.12 -6.86
C GLU A 64 -5.21 6.86 -7.60
N ARG A 65 -4.04 6.95 -8.21
CA ARG A 65 -3.40 5.81 -8.85
C ARG A 65 -3.00 4.75 -7.82
N THR A 66 -2.41 5.20 -6.71
CA THR A 66 -2.02 4.33 -5.58
C THR A 66 -3.24 3.66 -4.96
N PHE A 67 -4.37 4.36 -4.82
CA PHE A 67 -5.62 3.80 -4.34
C PHE A 67 -6.05 2.57 -5.16
N TRP A 68 -6.12 2.70 -6.49
CA TRP A 68 -6.50 1.59 -7.38
C TRP A 68 -5.48 0.48 -7.41
N GLU A 69 -4.19 0.81 -7.29
CA GLU A 69 -3.14 -0.20 -7.17
C GLU A 69 -3.30 -1.04 -5.90
N LYS A 70 -3.58 -0.41 -4.75
CA LYS A 70 -3.83 -1.13 -3.49
C LYS A 70 -5.11 -1.97 -3.58
N THR A 71 -6.15 -1.43 -4.17
CA THR A 71 -7.42 -2.15 -4.39
C THR A 71 -7.20 -3.43 -5.23
N THR A 72 -6.43 -3.35 -6.31
CA THR A 72 -6.11 -4.54 -7.13
C THR A 72 -5.16 -5.52 -6.43
N ILE A 73 -4.30 -5.06 -5.50
CA ILE A 73 -3.49 -5.95 -4.64
C ILE A 73 -4.41 -6.74 -3.71
N LEU A 74 -5.40 -6.09 -3.08
CA LEU A 74 -6.36 -6.77 -2.22
C LEU A 74 -7.22 -7.74 -3.03
N HIS A 75 -7.69 -7.35 -4.22
CA HIS A 75 -8.43 -8.23 -5.12
C HIS A 75 -7.65 -9.50 -5.45
N LYS A 76 -6.39 -9.37 -5.79
CA LYS A 76 -5.51 -10.51 -6.07
C LYS A 76 -5.39 -11.46 -4.87
N ILE A 77 -5.23 -10.93 -3.66
CA ILE A 77 -5.07 -11.78 -2.48
C ILE A 77 -6.38 -12.44 -2.06
N ALA A 78 -7.51 -11.76 -2.25
CA ALA A 78 -8.84 -12.32 -2.00
C ALA A 78 -9.19 -13.48 -2.96
N ASN A 79 -8.65 -13.46 -4.18
CA ASN A 79 -8.86 -14.50 -5.20
C ASN A 79 -7.77 -15.58 -5.22
N ARG A 80 -6.72 -15.46 -4.38
CA ARG A 80 -5.63 -16.43 -4.40
C ARG A 80 -6.11 -17.85 -4.03
N ASP A 81 -5.39 -18.84 -4.50
CA ASP A 81 -5.57 -20.23 -4.07
C ASP A 81 -5.32 -20.35 -2.55
N ILE A 82 -6.31 -20.81 -1.80
CA ILE A 82 -6.26 -20.97 -0.33
C ILE A 82 -5.15 -21.90 0.14
N SER A 83 -4.74 -22.86 -0.71
CA SER A 83 -3.64 -23.78 -0.41
C SER A 83 -2.28 -23.08 -0.34
N LYS A 84 -2.17 -21.90 -0.94
CA LYS A 84 -0.93 -21.12 -0.89
C LYS A 84 -0.86 -20.33 0.42
N GLN A 85 0.34 -20.29 1.00
CA GLN A 85 0.59 -19.52 2.20
C GLN A 85 0.19 -18.06 2.03
N PHE A 86 -0.47 -17.50 3.06
CA PHE A 86 -0.75 -16.06 3.11
C PHE A 86 0.57 -15.30 3.23
N PRO A 87 0.85 -14.33 2.33
CA PRO A 87 2.12 -13.63 2.37
C PRO A 87 2.22 -12.72 3.60
N PRO A 88 3.40 -12.61 4.22
CA PRO A 88 3.62 -11.73 5.37
C PRO A 88 3.57 -10.26 4.95
N ARG A 89 3.30 -9.39 5.92
CA ARG A 89 3.32 -7.93 5.77
C ARG A 89 2.26 -7.40 4.78
N TYR A 90 1.13 -8.11 4.64
CA TYR A 90 0.03 -7.68 3.77
C TYR A 90 -0.95 -6.73 4.48
N SER A 91 -0.98 -6.71 5.81
CA SER A 91 -1.81 -5.80 6.61
C SER A 91 -1.57 -4.33 6.24
N ARG A 92 -0.35 -3.98 5.84
CA ARG A 92 -0.02 -2.62 5.37
C ARG A 92 -0.87 -2.17 4.17
N HIS A 93 -1.24 -3.09 3.27
CA HIS A 93 -2.06 -2.72 2.10
C HIS A 93 -3.51 -2.43 2.48
N TYR A 94 -4.04 -3.15 3.49
CA TYR A 94 -5.34 -2.88 4.07
C TYR A 94 -5.33 -1.54 4.81
N TYR A 95 -4.31 -1.30 5.62
CA TYR A 95 -4.13 -0.02 6.32
C TYR A 95 -3.98 1.16 5.37
N ASP A 96 -3.11 1.05 4.35
CA ASP A 96 -2.93 2.11 3.35
C ASP A 96 -4.25 2.45 2.65
N LEU A 97 -4.99 1.41 2.23
CA LEU A 97 -6.27 1.60 1.55
C LEU A 97 -7.33 2.19 2.48
N TYR A 98 -7.37 1.77 3.75
CA TYR A 98 -8.22 2.36 4.79
C TYR A 98 -7.95 3.86 4.96
N CYS A 99 -6.69 4.26 5.08
CA CYS A 99 -6.31 5.67 5.21
C CYS A 99 -6.75 6.49 3.99
N MET A 100 -6.54 5.97 2.78
CA MET A 100 -6.97 6.65 1.55
C MET A 100 -8.49 6.68 1.41
N TYR A 101 -9.19 5.63 1.79
CA TYR A 101 -10.66 5.54 1.78
C TYR A 101 -11.29 6.59 2.70
N ASN A 102 -10.70 6.83 3.87
CA ASN A 102 -11.16 7.81 4.86
C ASN A 102 -10.60 9.23 4.63
N SER A 103 -10.10 9.52 3.44
CA SER A 103 -9.60 10.82 3.03
C SER A 103 -10.27 11.31 1.75
N GLU A 104 -9.95 12.52 1.32
CA GLU A 104 -10.40 13.08 0.04
C GLU A 104 -9.90 12.28 -1.19
N VAL A 105 -8.89 11.42 -1.00
CA VAL A 105 -8.36 10.55 -2.07
C VAL A 105 -9.44 9.64 -2.63
N ARG A 106 -10.36 9.14 -1.78
CA ARG A 106 -11.47 8.30 -2.22
C ARG A 106 -12.29 8.94 -3.33
N GLN A 107 -12.76 10.17 -3.11
CA GLN A 107 -13.59 10.86 -4.09
C GLN A 107 -12.81 11.10 -5.39
N ARG A 108 -11.57 11.56 -5.29
CA ARG A 108 -10.70 11.77 -6.46
C ARG A 108 -10.43 10.48 -7.22
N ALA A 109 -10.26 9.35 -6.52
CA ALA A 109 -10.08 8.04 -7.16
C ALA A 109 -11.35 7.60 -7.91
N TYR A 110 -12.52 7.82 -7.33
CA TYR A 110 -13.80 7.50 -7.99
C TYR A 110 -14.04 8.38 -9.22
N ASP A 111 -13.69 9.66 -9.15
CA ASP A 111 -13.79 10.59 -10.29
C ASP A 111 -12.82 10.22 -11.43
N ASN A 112 -11.77 9.44 -11.13
CA ASN A 112 -10.75 8.95 -12.06
C ASN A 112 -10.73 7.40 -12.12
N SER A 113 -11.89 6.80 -12.24
CA SER A 113 -12.06 5.33 -12.23
C SER A 113 -11.37 4.61 -13.38
N GLU A 114 -11.07 5.30 -14.50
CA GLU A 114 -10.30 4.77 -15.61
C GLU A 114 -8.87 4.34 -15.21
N LEU A 115 -8.36 4.87 -14.10
CA LEU A 115 -7.06 4.44 -13.54
C LEU A 115 -7.10 2.99 -13.07
N LEU A 116 -8.26 2.48 -12.63
CA LEU A 116 -8.42 1.06 -12.30
C LEU A 116 -8.23 0.18 -13.54
N GLU A 117 -8.86 0.52 -14.64
CA GLU A 117 -8.76 -0.25 -15.90
C GLU A 117 -7.30 -0.28 -16.39
N ARG A 118 -6.62 0.86 -16.31
CA ARG A 118 -5.20 0.98 -16.66
C ARG A 118 -4.32 0.12 -15.75
N ASP A 119 -4.55 0.14 -14.43
CA ASP A 119 -3.81 -0.69 -13.49
C ASP A 119 -4.01 -2.19 -13.76
N VAL A 120 -5.25 -2.59 -13.98
CA VAL A 120 -5.60 -3.98 -14.31
C VAL A 120 -4.92 -4.42 -15.61
N ALA A 121 -4.98 -3.60 -16.66
CA ALA A 121 -4.33 -3.88 -17.94
C ALA A 121 -2.79 -4.01 -17.78
N PHE A 122 -2.19 -3.11 -17.01
CA PHE A 122 -0.78 -3.14 -16.69
C PHE A 122 -0.39 -4.42 -15.94
N LYS A 123 -1.15 -4.79 -14.91
CA LYS A 123 -0.91 -6.01 -14.12
C LYS A 123 -1.11 -7.28 -14.91
N LYS A 124 -2.12 -7.34 -15.78
CA LYS A 124 -2.29 -8.46 -16.72
C LYS A 124 -1.09 -8.65 -17.64
N LYS A 125 -0.50 -7.56 -18.10
CA LYS A 125 0.63 -7.59 -19.04
C LYS A 125 1.97 -7.90 -18.35
N PHE A 126 2.25 -7.30 -17.20
CA PHE A 126 3.59 -7.31 -16.61
C PHE A 126 3.68 -8.11 -15.31
N TYR A 127 2.56 -8.32 -14.62
CA TYR A 127 2.50 -9.00 -13.33
C TYR A 127 1.47 -10.14 -13.34
N TYR A 128 1.37 -10.81 -14.49
CA TYR A 128 0.44 -11.93 -14.62
C TYR A 128 0.66 -12.96 -13.50
N ALA A 129 -0.43 -13.33 -12.82
CA ALA A 129 -0.44 -14.38 -11.84
C ALA A 129 -1.72 -15.21 -12.02
N LYS A 130 -1.57 -16.52 -12.21
CA LYS A 130 -2.71 -17.42 -12.28
C LYS A 130 -3.51 -17.35 -10.98
N GLY A 131 -4.81 -17.13 -11.08
CA GLY A 131 -5.70 -17.00 -9.92
C GLY A 131 -5.72 -15.61 -9.28
N ALA A 132 -5.13 -14.57 -9.91
CA ALA A 132 -5.20 -13.20 -9.41
C ALA A 132 -6.58 -12.53 -9.58
N GLY A 133 -7.47 -13.13 -10.36
CA GLY A 133 -8.82 -12.61 -10.58
C GLY A 133 -8.90 -11.33 -11.41
N TYR A 134 -7.83 -10.93 -12.13
CA TYR A 134 -7.81 -9.65 -12.85
C TYR A 134 -8.90 -9.51 -13.92
N ASP A 135 -9.54 -10.59 -14.36
CA ASP A 135 -10.65 -10.53 -15.32
C ASP A 135 -11.96 -10.05 -14.68
N THR A 136 -12.04 -10.12 -13.35
CA THR A 136 -13.18 -9.62 -12.56
C THR A 136 -12.81 -8.41 -11.72
N ALA A 137 -11.64 -7.82 -11.95
CA ALA A 137 -11.17 -6.63 -11.23
C ALA A 137 -11.77 -5.35 -11.84
N ALA A 138 -13.04 -5.11 -11.56
CA ALA A 138 -13.79 -3.94 -12.01
C ALA A 138 -14.72 -3.46 -10.88
N ILE A 139 -15.15 -2.20 -10.95
CA ILE A 139 -16.12 -1.65 -10.00
C ILE A 139 -17.37 -2.54 -9.97
N GLY A 140 -17.84 -2.86 -8.78
CA GLY A 140 -19.00 -3.73 -8.54
C GLY A 140 -18.72 -5.24 -8.63
N THR A 141 -17.49 -5.66 -8.98
CA THR A 141 -17.12 -7.08 -9.04
C THR A 141 -15.79 -7.38 -8.31
N MET A 142 -15.14 -6.37 -7.77
CA MET A 142 -13.91 -6.55 -7.00
C MET A 142 -14.20 -7.31 -5.69
N ARG A 143 -13.25 -8.15 -5.32
CA ARG A 143 -13.22 -8.82 -4.02
C ARG A 143 -12.04 -8.26 -3.24
N LEU A 144 -12.30 -7.65 -2.11
CA LEU A 144 -11.28 -6.99 -1.29
C LEU A 144 -11.15 -7.65 0.09
N MET A 145 -12.21 -8.31 0.53
CA MET A 145 -12.22 -8.97 1.83
C MET A 145 -11.25 -10.15 1.86
N PRO A 146 -10.47 -10.28 2.95
CA PRO A 146 -9.61 -11.44 3.12
C PRO A 146 -10.44 -12.73 3.20
N GLN A 147 -9.86 -13.84 2.76
CA GLN A 147 -10.49 -15.13 2.97
C GLN A 147 -10.59 -15.42 4.47
N LYS A 148 -11.64 -16.14 4.88
CA LYS A 148 -11.95 -16.37 6.31
C LYS A 148 -10.75 -16.90 7.10
N ASP A 149 -10.00 -17.83 6.53
CA ASP A 149 -8.85 -18.48 7.17
C ASP A 149 -7.61 -17.57 7.26
N ASP A 150 -7.66 -16.40 6.63
CA ASP A 150 -6.56 -15.43 6.64
C ASP A 150 -6.80 -14.25 7.59
N ILE A 151 -8.01 -14.10 8.11
CA ILE A 151 -8.37 -12.96 8.98
C ILE A 151 -7.46 -12.90 10.21
N ASP A 152 -7.27 -14.02 10.91
CA ASP A 152 -6.44 -14.06 12.12
C ASP A 152 -4.97 -13.81 11.80
N LYS A 153 -4.48 -14.33 10.66
CA LYS A 153 -3.11 -14.06 10.21
C LYS A 153 -2.91 -12.59 9.88
N LEU A 154 -3.89 -11.97 9.20
CA LEU A 154 -3.86 -10.56 8.83
C LEU A 154 -3.92 -9.67 10.09
N LYS A 155 -4.78 -10.02 11.06
CA LYS A 155 -4.87 -9.32 12.34
C LYS A 155 -3.55 -9.38 13.11
N ASN A 156 -2.95 -10.56 13.19
CA ASN A 156 -1.65 -10.72 13.85
C ASN A 156 -0.53 -9.95 13.14
N ASP A 157 -0.49 -9.95 11.80
CA ASP A 157 0.46 -9.16 10.99
C ASP A 157 0.26 -7.65 11.25
N TYR A 158 -0.99 -7.19 11.37
CA TYR A 158 -1.33 -5.81 11.70
C TYR A 158 -0.82 -5.40 13.09
N LEU A 159 -1.01 -6.23 14.10
CA LEU A 159 -0.50 -5.97 15.46
C LEU A 159 1.02 -5.80 15.48
N HIS A 160 1.75 -6.62 14.72
CA HIS A 160 3.20 -6.46 14.59
C HIS A 160 3.60 -5.17 13.86
N MET A 161 2.74 -4.64 13.02
CA MET A 161 2.98 -3.41 12.27
C MET A 161 2.80 -2.14 13.12
N HIS A 162 2.13 -2.20 14.28
CA HIS A 162 1.84 -1.02 15.13
C HIS A 162 3.07 -0.15 15.41
N ASN A 163 4.24 -0.77 15.60
CA ASN A 163 5.50 -0.05 15.85
C ASN A 163 5.99 0.80 14.65
N MET A 164 5.37 0.66 13.47
CA MET A 164 5.67 1.48 12.28
C MET A 164 4.65 2.60 12.06
N LEU A 165 3.51 2.55 12.77
CA LEU A 165 2.44 3.50 12.58
C LEU A 165 2.69 4.75 13.41
N TYR A 166 2.34 5.89 12.84
CA TYR A 166 2.48 7.18 13.47
C TYR A 166 1.10 7.83 13.66
N GLY A 167 0.86 8.41 14.84
CA GLY A 167 -0.43 9.01 15.17
C GLY A 167 -1.43 8.00 15.76
N GLU A 168 -2.71 8.24 15.52
CA GLU A 168 -3.77 7.33 15.96
C GLU A 168 -3.76 6.05 15.14
N ILE A 169 -3.79 4.92 15.84
CA ILE A 169 -3.79 3.60 15.22
C ILE A 169 -5.23 3.09 15.23
N PRO A 170 -5.85 2.89 14.06
CA PRO A 170 -7.21 2.37 13.99
C PRO A 170 -7.28 0.92 14.47
N GLU A 171 -8.43 0.52 15.00
CA GLU A 171 -8.68 -0.88 15.30
C GLU A 171 -8.73 -1.71 14.01
N PHE A 172 -8.29 -2.95 14.08
CA PHE A 172 -8.29 -3.84 12.92
C PHE A 172 -9.70 -4.03 12.35
N GLU A 173 -10.69 -4.09 13.21
CA GLU A 173 -12.09 -4.23 12.88
C GLU A 173 -12.64 -3.05 12.08
N ASP A 174 -12.18 -1.83 12.37
CA ASP A 174 -12.55 -0.62 11.62
C ASP A 174 -11.98 -0.67 10.20
N ILE A 175 -10.72 -1.10 10.07
CA ILE A 175 -10.09 -1.30 8.76
C ILE A 175 -10.91 -2.28 7.93
N ILE A 176 -11.24 -3.45 8.47
CA ILE A 176 -11.98 -4.48 7.76
C ILE A 176 -13.40 -4.02 7.42
N SER A 177 -14.06 -3.28 8.34
CA SER A 177 -15.39 -2.70 8.09
C SER A 177 -15.39 -1.74 6.91
N ASP A 178 -14.39 -0.87 6.80
CA ASP A 178 -14.32 0.11 5.71
C ASP A 178 -13.89 -0.53 4.38
N ILE A 179 -13.03 -1.53 4.41
CA ILE A 179 -12.71 -2.33 3.23
C ILE A 179 -13.96 -3.08 2.73
N LYS A 180 -14.81 -3.56 3.63
CA LYS A 180 -16.10 -4.18 3.24
C LYS A 180 -17.03 -3.18 2.56
N LYS A 181 -17.15 -1.95 3.08
CA LYS A 181 -17.95 -0.88 2.45
C LYS A 181 -17.41 -0.48 1.06
N LEU A 182 -16.10 -0.59 0.88
CA LEU A 182 -15.47 -0.34 -0.41
C LEU A 182 -15.73 -1.47 -1.41
N GLU A 183 -15.86 -2.72 -0.93
CA GLU A 183 -16.18 -3.90 -1.76
C GLU A 183 -17.64 -3.87 -2.24
N ASP A 184 -18.60 -3.43 -1.38
CA ASP A 184 -20.04 -3.38 -1.63
C ASP A 184 -20.43 -2.21 -2.55
#